data_8da1d5036281be7b7d4d9a41ecd3a10f
#
_entry.id   8da1d5036281be7b7d4d9a41ecd3a10f
#
_cell.length_a   1.000
_cell.length_b   1.000
_cell.length_c   1.000
_cell.angle_alpha   90.00
_cell.angle_beta   90.00
_cell.angle_gamma   90.00
#
_symmetry.space_group_name_H-M   'P 1'
#
loop_
_entity.id
_entity.type
_entity.pdbx_description
1 polymer ?
#
loop_
_entity_poly.entity_id
_entity_poly.type
_entity_poly.pdbx_seq_one_letter_code
_entity_poly.pdbx_strand_id
1 'polypeptide(L)'
;MSGLLVFNFQITVSEEAPFSLEDELSEEYFETLGLRKLSTNELIELSKWIENYKTSPNSKEVTADIEEDYFLVSAIDGNFEGWSGSTIFRLKNGQIWQQRLSGKWKYNKQSPGVRIKKNFFGYFVMRVDDRKSIGVKRIK
;
A
#
# COMPACT_ATOMS: atom_id res chain seq x y z
N MET A 1 -25.33 -59.50 3.09
CA MET A 1 -25.96 -58.21 3.02
C MET A 1 -24.88 -57.15 3.14
N SER A 2 -24.43 -56.63 2.01
CA SER A 2 -23.39 -55.62 1.96
C SER A 2 -24.04 -54.23 1.92
N GLY A 3 -24.01 -53.51 3.03
CA GLY A 3 -24.45 -52.15 3.05
C GLY A 3 -23.36 -51.23 2.48
N LEU A 4 -23.57 -50.68 1.28
CA LEU A 4 -22.69 -49.68 0.69
C LEU A 4 -23.02 -48.33 1.36
N LEU A 5 -22.15 -47.90 2.25
CA LEU A 5 -22.17 -46.53 2.79
C LEU A 5 -21.60 -45.59 1.73
N VAL A 6 -22.51 -44.89 1.03
CA VAL A 6 -22.14 -43.80 0.14
C VAL A 6 -21.87 -42.56 1.02
N PHE A 7 -20.62 -42.24 1.26
CA PHE A 7 -20.24 -40.96 1.82
C PHE A 7 -20.43 -39.90 0.74
N ASN A 8 -21.51 -39.14 0.83
CA ASN A 8 -21.66 -37.90 0.09
C ASN A 8 -20.73 -36.84 0.72
N PHE A 9 -19.58 -36.67 0.09
CA PHE A 9 -18.70 -35.53 0.39
C PHE A 9 -19.35 -34.30 -0.24
N GLN A 10 -20.07 -33.53 0.57
CA GLN A 10 -20.52 -32.22 0.16
C GLN A 10 -19.32 -31.28 0.27
N ILE A 11 -18.75 -30.93 -0.87
CA ILE A 11 -17.79 -29.84 -0.96
C ILE A 11 -18.63 -28.56 -0.77
N THR A 12 -18.62 -28.01 0.43
CA THR A 12 -19.03 -26.63 0.64
C THR A 12 -17.95 -25.75 0.04
N VAL A 13 -18.16 -25.34 -1.22
CA VAL A 13 -17.43 -24.23 -1.80
C VAL A 13 -17.85 -23.02 -0.98
N SER A 14 -17.00 -22.54 -0.09
CA SER A 14 -17.19 -21.23 0.50
C SER A 14 -17.05 -20.22 -0.64
N GLU A 15 -18.18 -19.67 -1.05
CA GLU A 15 -18.26 -18.58 -2.00
C GLU A 15 -17.59 -17.38 -1.30
N GLU A 16 -16.29 -17.16 -1.61
CA GLU A 16 -15.61 -15.96 -1.16
C GLU A 16 -16.37 -14.76 -1.70
N ALA A 17 -16.72 -13.84 -0.83
CA ALA A 17 -17.39 -12.62 -1.23
C ALA A 17 -16.59 -11.92 -2.35
N PRO A 18 -17.26 -11.40 -3.39
CA PRO A 18 -16.56 -10.75 -4.49
C PRO A 18 -15.72 -9.59 -3.95
N PHE A 19 -14.53 -9.43 -4.50
CA PHE A 19 -13.60 -8.34 -4.16
C PHE A 19 -14.32 -6.99 -4.25
N SER A 20 -14.27 -6.21 -3.18
CA SER A 20 -14.84 -4.88 -3.13
C SER A 20 -13.76 -3.86 -2.75
N LEU A 21 -13.65 -2.79 -3.51
CA LEU A 21 -12.75 -1.67 -3.19
C LEU A 21 -13.12 -0.96 -1.88
N GLU A 22 -14.40 -0.99 -1.51
CA GLU A 22 -14.89 -0.39 -0.26
C GLU A 22 -14.41 -1.15 0.97
N ASP A 23 -14.24 -2.48 0.86
CA ASP A 23 -13.77 -3.32 1.94
C ASP A 23 -12.23 -3.32 2.07
N GLU A 24 -11.53 -3.13 0.95
CA GLU A 24 -10.06 -3.17 0.90
C GLU A 24 -9.38 -1.82 1.19
N LEU A 25 -10.07 -0.73 0.92
CA LEU A 25 -9.53 0.61 1.11
C LEU A 25 -10.08 1.24 2.39
N SER A 26 -9.21 1.90 3.16
CA SER A 26 -9.68 2.73 4.26
C SER A 26 -10.53 3.89 3.72
N GLU A 27 -11.49 4.35 4.51
CA GLU A 27 -12.36 5.50 4.20
C GLU A 27 -11.56 6.72 3.72
N GLU A 28 -10.43 7.00 4.37
CA GLU A 28 -9.53 8.10 4.03
C GLU A 28 -8.95 7.95 2.62
N TYR A 29 -8.55 6.73 2.23
CA TYR A 29 -8.04 6.45 0.89
C TYR A 29 -9.14 6.52 -0.17
N PHE A 30 -10.31 6.01 0.14
CA PHE A 30 -11.46 6.04 -0.75
C PHE A 30 -11.86 7.48 -1.12
N GLU A 31 -11.86 8.38 -0.13
CA GLU A 31 -12.07 9.81 -0.32
C GLU A 31 -10.94 10.49 -1.12
N THR A 32 -9.69 10.22 -0.73
CA THR A 32 -8.51 10.86 -1.33
C THR A 32 -8.36 10.50 -2.80
N LEU A 33 -8.71 9.27 -3.18
CA LEU A 33 -8.70 8.82 -4.57
C LEU A 33 -9.92 9.32 -5.37
N GLY A 34 -10.88 9.95 -4.71
CA GLY A 34 -12.09 10.47 -5.34
C GLY A 34 -13.06 9.38 -5.80
N LEU A 35 -12.97 8.18 -5.24
CA LEU A 35 -13.79 7.03 -5.62
C LEU A 35 -15.26 7.23 -5.28
N ARG A 36 -15.60 8.09 -4.32
CA ARG A 36 -17.01 8.47 -4.02
C ARG A 36 -17.74 9.16 -5.17
N LYS A 37 -17.00 9.65 -6.16
CA LYS A 37 -17.60 10.27 -7.35
C LYS A 37 -18.06 9.25 -8.38
N LEU A 38 -17.64 7.99 -8.24
CA LEU A 38 -18.03 6.90 -9.09
C LEU A 38 -19.40 6.36 -8.66
N SER A 39 -20.21 5.98 -9.62
CA SER A 39 -21.45 5.24 -9.35
C SER A 39 -21.13 3.83 -8.86
N THR A 40 -22.09 3.19 -8.20
CA THR A 40 -21.96 1.80 -7.73
C THR A 40 -21.54 0.84 -8.87
N ASN A 41 -22.09 1.03 -10.06
CA ASN A 41 -21.73 0.20 -11.22
C ASN A 41 -20.27 0.40 -11.66
N GLU A 42 -19.78 1.65 -11.65
CA GLU A 42 -18.39 1.97 -11.98
C GLU A 42 -17.43 1.40 -10.95
N LEU A 43 -17.79 1.44 -9.67
CA LEU A 43 -17.00 0.81 -8.59
C LEU A 43 -16.94 -0.71 -8.73
N ILE A 44 -18.06 -1.35 -9.09
CA ILE A 44 -18.10 -2.80 -9.33
C ILE A 44 -17.22 -3.17 -10.54
N GLU A 45 -17.32 -2.44 -11.64
CA GLU A 45 -16.48 -2.70 -12.82
C GLU A 45 -15.00 -2.47 -12.55
N LEU A 46 -14.65 -1.43 -11.80
CA LEU A 46 -13.29 -1.19 -11.35
C LEU A 46 -12.76 -2.31 -10.43
N SER A 47 -13.58 -2.77 -9.50
CA SER A 47 -13.25 -3.90 -8.61
C SER A 47 -12.98 -5.17 -9.40
N LYS A 48 -13.84 -5.51 -10.35
CA LYS A 48 -13.65 -6.67 -11.25
C LYS A 48 -12.38 -6.55 -12.09
N TRP A 49 -12.08 -5.35 -12.60
CA TRP A 49 -10.86 -5.13 -13.36
C TRP A 49 -9.61 -5.35 -12.51
N ILE A 50 -9.60 -4.83 -11.28
CA ILE A 50 -8.50 -5.02 -10.33
C ILE A 50 -8.34 -6.50 -9.95
N GLU A 51 -9.44 -7.20 -9.70
CA GLU A 51 -9.42 -8.63 -9.36
C GLU A 51 -8.84 -9.45 -10.54
N ASN A 52 -9.30 -9.20 -11.75
CA ASN A 52 -8.76 -9.81 -12.95
C ASN A 52 -7.29 -9.50 -13.16
N TYR A 53 -6.85 -8.27 -12.86
CA TYR A 53 -5.46 -7.89 -12.93
C TYR A 53 -4.61 -8.65 -11.90
N LYS A 54 -5.07 -8.76 -10.65
CA LYS A 54 -4.39 -9.52 -9.59
C LYS A 54 -4.24 -11.02 -9.93
N THR A 55 -5.21 -11.59 -10.62
CA THR A 55 -5.22 -13.02 -10.99
C THR A 55 -4.58 -13.32 -12.35
N SER A 56 -4.24 -12.29 -13.12
CA SER A 56 -3.56 -12.42 -14.41
C SER A 56 -2.15 -12.99 -14.26
N PRO A 57 -1.67 -13.86 -15.18
CA PRO A 57 -0.29 -14.33 -15.16
C PRO A 57 0.75 -13.20 -15.16
N ASN A 58 0.45 -12.08 -15.79
CA ASN A 58 1.31 -10.89 -15.78
C ASN A 58 1.35 -10.18 -14.41
N SER A 59 0.33 -10.35 -13.56
CA SER A 59 0.35 -9.77 -12.22
C SER A 59 1.30 -10.50 -11.28
N LYS A 60 1.59 -11.76 -11.52
CA LYS A 60 2.56 -12.54 -10.72
C LYS A 60 4.00 -12.06 -10.90
N GLU A 61 4.36 -11.54 -12.06
CA GLU A 61 5.66 -10.90 -12.25
C GLU A 61 5.76 -9.57 -11.49
N VAL A 62 4.65 -8.81 -11.43
CA VAL A 62 4.60 -7.54 -10.69
C VAL A 62 4.48 -7.76 -9.18
N THR A 63 3.83 -8.84 -8.73
CA THR A 63 3.68 -9.15 -7.29
C THR A 63 4.86 -9.91 -6.71
N ALA A 64 5.62 -10.66 -7.52
CA ALA A 64 6.86 -11.31 -7.08
C ALA A 64 7.98 -10.29 -6.81
N ASP A 65 7.97 -9.13 -7.51
CA ASP A 65 8.90 -8.02 -7.29
C ASP A 65 8.42 -7.03 -6.21
N ILE A 66 7.20 -7.18 -5.68
CA ILE A 66 6.67 -6.31 -4.61
C ILE A 66 7.14 -6.76 -3.22
N GLU A 67 7.61 -7.98 -3.06
CA GLU A 67 8.32 -8.38 -1.85
C GLU A 67 9.73 -7.78 -1.88
N GLU A 68 9.87 -6.62 -1.24
CA GLU A 68 11.12 -5.96 -0.85
C GLU A 68 11.83 -5.04 -1.85
N ASP A 69 11.19 -4.50 -2.87
CA ASP A 69 11.86 -3.44 -3.64
C ASP A 69 11.77 -2.09 -2.91
N TYR A 70 12.40 -2.01 -1.75
CA TYR A 70 12.73 -0.71 -1.18
C TYR A 70 13.82 -0.09 -2.04
N PHE A 71 13.46 0.95 -2.78
CA PHE A 71 14.42 1.75 -3.55
C PHE A 71 15.60 2.21 -2.68
N LEU A 72 15.34 2.44 -1.38
CA LEU A 72 16.32 2.92 -0.43
C LEU A 72 15.96 2.54 1.00
N VAL A 73 16.94 2.03 1.74
CA VAL A 73 16.90 1.87 3.19
C VAL A 73 17.99 2.76 3.81
N SER A 74 17.63 3.64 4.73
CA SER A 74 18.53 4.55 5.40
C SER A 74 17.98 4.95 6.78
N ALA A 75 18.48 6.03 7.36
CA ALA A 75 17.94 6.66 8.55
C ALA A 75 17.95 8.17 8.38
N ILE A 76 17.05 8.86 9.09
CA ILE A 76 17.09 10.32 9.16
C ILE A 76 18.33 10.74 9.96
N ASP A 77 19.01 11.76 9.50
CA ASP A 77 20.17 12.32 10.18
C ASP A 77 19.70 13.30 11.26
N GLY A 78 20.04 12.99 12.51
CA GLY A 78 19.69 13.81 13.66
C GLY A 78 18.32 13.52 14.28
N ASN A 79 17.83 14.48 15.07
CA ASN A 79 16.54 14.36 15.73
C ASN A 79 15.38 14.56 14.73
N PHE A 80 14.40 13.71 14.81
CA PHE A 80 13.21 13.77 13.96
C PHE A 80 11.96 13.99 14.80
N GLU A 81 11.20 15.04 14.49
CA GLU A 81 10.00 15.45 15.23
C GLU A 81 8.69 15.18 14.48
N GLY A 82 8.78 14.44 13.37
CA GLY A 82 7.65 14.16 12.50
C GLY A 82 7.63 15.03 11.24
N TRP A 83 6.46 15.24 10.67
CA TRP A 83 6.29 16.08 9.48
C TRP A 83 5.05 16.97 9.59
N SER A 84 5.04 18.08 8.85
CA SER A 84 4.03 19.13 9.00
C SER A 84 3.50 19.77 7.70
N GLY A 85 3.84 19.20 6.54
CA GLY A 85 3.33 19.67 5.25
C GLY A 85 4.38 19.81 4.15
N SER A 86 5.54 20.36 4.45
CA SER A 86 6.65 20.56 3.52
C SER A 86 8.01 20.17 4.12
N THR A 87 8.00 19.24 5.03
CA THR A 87 9.17 18.81 5.79
C THR A 87 10.29 18.30 4.88
N ILE A 88 11.52 18.72 5.16
CA ILE A 88 12.74 18.24 4.52
C ILE A 88 13.34 17.14 5.37
N PHE A 89 13.60 16.00 4.76
CA PHE A 89 14.23 14.84 5.38
C PHE A 89 15.67 14.73 4.88
N ARG A 90 16.63 14.88 5.77
CA ARG A 90 18.06 14.65 5.50
C ARG A 90 18.39 13.24 5.95
N LEU A 91 18.91 12.41 5.05
CA LEU A 91 19.25 11.03 5.35
C LEU A 91 20.75 10.88 5.59
N LYS A 92 21.13 9.91 6.40
CA LYS A 92 22.54 9.60 6.72
C LYS A 92 23.39 9.23 5.49
N ASN A 93 22.75 8.78 4.40
CA ASN A 93 23.43 8.52 3.12
C ASN A 93 23.69 9.79 2.29
N GLY A 94 23.37 10.98 2.81
CA GLY A 94 23.56 12.27 2.14
C GLY A 94 22.42 12.69 1.22
N GLN A 95 21.43 11.84 0.99
CA GLN A 95 20.26 12.21 0.19
C GLN A 95 19.34 13.13 0.96
N ILE A 96 18.68 14.03 0.23
CA ILE A 96 17.70 14.98 0.77
C ILE A 96 16.38 14.76 0.06
N TRP A 97 15.34 14.56 0.85
CA TRP A 97 13.98 14.32 0.41
C TRP A 97 13.04 15.39 0.97
N GLN A 98 11.96 15.65 0.30
CA GLN A 98 10.93 16.61 0.74
C GLN A 98 9.58 15.94 0.77
N GLN A 99 8.79 16.25 1.79
CA GLN A 99 7.39 15.90 1.85
C GLN A 99 6.65 16.43 0.61
N ARG A 100 5.94 15.57 -0.10
CA ARG A 100 5.17 15.90 -1.31
C ARG A 100 3.68 15.96 -1.05
N LEU A 101 3.17 15.03 -0.24
CA LEU A 101 1.76 14.98 0.11
C LEU A 101 1.51 15.77 1.39
N SER A 102 0.35 16.43 1.47
CA SER A 102 -0.09 17.08 2.69
C SER A 102 -0.26 16.07 3.82
N GLY A 103 -0.08 16.50 5.04
CA GLY A 103 -0.25 15.68 6.23
C GLY A 103 0.64 16.15 7.37
N LYS A 104 0.21 15.85 8.58
CA LYS A 104 0.93 16.15 9.82
C LYS A 104 1.06 14.88 10.66
N TRP A 105 2.20 14.73 11.28
CA TRP A 105 2.46 13.63 12.21
C TRP A 105 3.53 14.07 13.21
N LYS A 106 3.23 13.95 14.49
CA LYS A 106 4.19 14.20 15.56
C LYS A 106 4.84 12.89 15.97
N TYR A 107 6.14 12.83 15.91
CA TYR A 107 6.92 11.67 16.28
C TYR A 107 8.33 12.11 16.65
N ASN A 108 8.75 11.90 17.88
CA ASN A 108 10.08 12.29 18.33
C ASN A 108 10.97 11.07 18.50
N LYS A 109 12.02 11.02 17.69
CA LYS A 109 13.05 9.98 17.77
C LYS A 109 14.37 10.44 17.15
N GLN A 110 15.46 10.07 17.79
CA GLN A 110 16.80 10.27 17.25
C GLN A 110 17.08 9.27 16.12
N SER A 111 17.41 9.76 14.95
CA SER A 111 17.83 8.99 13.78
C SER A 111 16.91 7.79 13.45
N PRO A 112 15.59 7.99 13.28
CA PRO A 112 14.69 6.88 12.96
C PRO A 112 15.04 6.27 11.60
N GLY A 113 14.84 4.96 11.49
CA GLY A 113 15.00 4.24 10.23
C GLY A 113 13.97 4.65 9.20
N VAL A 114 14.36 4.72 7.94
CA VAL A 114 13.45 5.01 6.83
C VAL A 114 13.61 3.98 5.72
N ARG A 115 12.49 3.66 5.10
CA ARG A 115 12.41 2.86 3.89
C ARG A 115 11.66 3.65 2.84
N ILE A 116 12.24 3.76 1.65
CA ILE A 116 11.63 4.48 0.53
C ILE A 116 11.40 3.50 -0.60
N LYS A 117 10.19 3.48 -1.14
CA LYS A 117 9.82 2.69 -2.31
C LYS A 117 9.11 3.55 -3.34
N LYS A 118 9.15 3.15 -4.60
CA LYS A 118 8.24 3.67 -5.62
C LYS A 118 6.89 2.96 -5.51
N ASN A 119 5.81 3.72 -5.63
CA ASN A 119 4.49 3.15 -5.81
C ASN A 119 4.26 2.83 -7.31
N PHE A 120 3.13 2.21 -7.61
CA PHE A 120 2.74 1.84 -8.97
C PHE A 120 2.76 3.02 -9.97
N PHE A 121 2.47 4.24 -9.50
CA PHE A 121 2.48 5.45 -10.32
C PHE A 121 3.86 6.11 -10.45
N GLY A 122 4.91 5.47 -9.95
CA GLY A 122 6.27 5.99 -10.01
C GLY A 122 6.60 7.06 -8.97
N TYR A 123 5.72 7.32 -8.01
CA TYR A 123 5.97 8.25 -6.92
C TYR A 123 6.67 7.57 -5.75
N PHE A 124 7.52 8.31 -5.06
CA PHE A 124 8.20 7.80 -3.87
C PHE A 124 7.35 7.95 -2.61
N VAL A 125 7.36 6.91 -1.82
CA VAL A 125 6.74 6.85 -0.49
C VAL A 125 7.81 6.48 0.53
N MET A 126 7.97 7.32 1.54
CA MET A 126 8.87 7.09 2.67
C MET A 126 8.08 6.56 3.85
N ARG A 127 8.55 5.45 4.43
CA ARG A 127 8.04 4.88 5.68
C ARG A 127 9.07 5.08 6.78
N VAL A 128 8.63 5.62 7.92
CA VAL A 128 9.50 5.92 9.06
C VAL A 128 9.23 4.92 10.18
N ASP A 129 10.27 4.23 10.64
CA ASP A 129 10.25 3.20 11.71
C ASP A 129 9.13 2.15 11.54
N ASP A 130 8.75 1.84 10.32
CA ASP A 130 7.61 0.96 9.98
C ASP A 130 6.25 1.38 10.59
N ARG A 131 6.17 2.63 11.07
CA ARG A 131 4.99 3.18 11.73
C ARG A 131 4.07 3.93 10.77
N LYS A 132 4.61 4.93 10.07
CA LYS A 132 3.80 5.80 9.21
C LYS A 132 4.52 6.13 7.91
N SER A 133 3.74 6.32 6.85
CA SER A 133 4.24 6.63 5.52
C SER A 133 3.78 8.00 5.05
N ILE A 134 4.59 8.62 4.20
CA ILE A 134 4.28 9.90 3.55
C ILE A 134 4.86 9.92 2.13
N GLY A 135 4.13 10.54 1.21
CA GLY A 135 4.64 10.78 -0.13
C GLY A 135 5.77 11.80 -0.12
N VAL A 136 6.87 11.47 -0.78
CA VAL A 136 8.08 12.29 -0.83
C VAL A 136 8.57 12.48 -2.26
N LYS A 137 9.41 13.48 -2.45
CA LYS A 137 10.20 13.69 -3.66
C LYS A 137 11.67 13.89 -3.30
N ARG A 138 12.57 13.36 -4.11
CA ARG A 138 14.01 13.58 -3.93
C ARG A 138 14.37 15.01 -4.37
N ILE A 139 15.21 15.67 -3.59
CA ILE A 139 15.75 17.01 -3.92
C ILE A 139 17.22 16.89 -4.27
N LYS A 140 17.97 16.02 -3.58
CA LYS A 140 19.40 15.80 -3.79
C LYS A 140 19.75 14.33 -3.58
#